data_d1bdd8e8a5d0433b58017d045d8f16ef
#
_entry.id   d1bdd8e8a5d0433b58017d045d8f16ef
#
_cell.length_a   1.000
_cell.length_b   1.000
_cell.length_c   1.000
_cell.angle_alpha   90.00
_cell.angle_beta   90.00
_cell.angle_gamma   90.00
#
_symmetry.space_group_name_H-M   'P 1'
#
loop_
_entity.id
_entity.type
_entity.pdbx_description
1 polymer ?
#
loop_
_entity_poly.entity_id
_entity_poly.type
_entity_poly.pdbx_seq_one_letter_code
_entity_poly.pdbx_strand_id
1 'polypeptide(L)'
;PPNLVPCTVEKVAINAVMAGCKPEYLPVVLAAVEAALDPAFSMHGVLCTTHFVGPIVVVNGPIAQRIGMNCGVNALGQGNRANSTIGRALQLVIRNVGGGRPGEIDRATIGNPGKVGLCFAEDESKTIWKPFAEERGIAPDKSAVTLYAGEGQMGNFDQLSREPESLTRSLAMSIKAI
;
A
#
# COMPACT_ATOMS: atom_id res chain seq x y z
N PRO A 1 12.07 -6.34 11.24
CA PRO A 1 11.69 -7.72 11.57
C PRO A 1 11.74 -8.63 10.34
N PRO A 2 12.10 -9.90 10.50
CA PRO A 2 12.49 -10.53 11.77
C PRO A 2 13.94 -10.32 12.16
N ASN A 3 14.84 -10.02 11.19
CA ASN A 3 16.27 -10.04 11.41
C ASN A 3 16.79 -8.95 12.36
N LEU A 4 16.00 -7.90 12.61
CA LEU A 4 16.34 -6.74 13.45
C LEU A 4 17.68 -6.07 13.10
N VAL A 5 18.08 -6.14 11.82
CA VAL A 5 19.28 -5.47 11.33
C VAL A 5 19.02 -4.03 11.00
N PRO A 6 20.00 -3.13 11.12
CA PRO A 6 19.86 -1.74 10.71
C PRO A 6 19.47 -1.62 9.23
N CYS A 7 18.39 -0.88 8.97
CA CYS A 7 17.94 -0.55 7.63
C CYS A 7 18.36 0.88 7.32
N THR A 8 19.51 1.05 6.69
CA THR A 8 20.05 2.36 6.31
C THR A 8 19.33 2.89 5.07
N VAL A 9 19.35 4.22 4.86
CA VAL A 9 18.84 4.87 3.65
C VAL A 9 19.49 4.26 2.39
N GLU A 10 20.77 3.93 2.44
CA GLU A 10 21.47 3.26 1.34
C GLU A 10 20.85 1.91 0.99
N LYS A 11 20.56 1.06 1.99
CA LYS A 11 19.89 -0.23 1.77
C LYS A 11 18.50 -0.06 1.16
N VAL A 12 17.75 0.95 1.61
CA VAL A 12 16.45 1.27 1.01
C VAL A 12 16.63 1.71 -0.44
N ALA A 13 17.59 2.60 -0.72
CA ALA A 13 17.85 3.09 -2.08
C ALA A 13 18.28 1.94 -3.03
N ILE A 14 19.12 1.02 -2.58
CA ILE A 14 19.51 -0.16 -3.36
C ILE A 14 18.26 -0.98 -3.74
N ASN A 15 17.39 -1.27 -2.78
CA ASN A 15 16.16 -2.02 -3.05
C ASN A 15 15.17 -1.25 -3.93
N ALA A 16 15.11 0.08 -3.81
CA ALA A 16 14.31 0.93 -4.68
C ALA A 16 14.83 0.88 -6.14
N VAL A 17 16.14 0.92 -6.35
CA VAL A 17 16.74 0.75 -7.68
C VAL A 17 16.43 -0.64 -8.24
N MET A 18 16.58 -1.70 -7.45
CA MET A 18 16.26 -3.07 -7.85
C MET A 18 14.77 -3.24 -8.19
N ALA A 19 13.89 -2.49 -7.53
CA ALA A 19 12.46 -2.46 -7.84
C ALA A 19 12.15 -1.71 -9.15
N GLY A 20 13.05 -0.86 -9.64
CA GLY A 20 12.87 -0.01 -10.81
C GLY A 20 12.38 1.40 -10.49
N CYS A 21 12.50 1.86 -9.24
CA CYS A 21 12.16 3.23 -8.85
C CYS A 21 13.03 4.27 -9.55
N LYS A 22 12.44 5.43 -9.83
CA LYS A 22 13.20 6.63 -10.15
C LYS A 22 13.69 7.30 -8.85
N PRO A 23 14.76 8.13 -8.90
CA PRO A 23 15.28 8.81 -7.72
C PRO A 23 14.23 9.62 -6.95
N GLU A 24 13.33 10.29 -7.66
CA GLU A 24 12.28 11.12 -7.08
C GLU A 24 11.22 10.34 -6.29
N TYR A 25 11.19 9.00 -6.38
CA TYR A 25 10.29 8.14 -5.61
C TYR A 25 10.84 7.80 -4.22
N LEU A 26 12.15 8.00 -4.01
CA LEU A 26 12.82 7.59 -2.77
C LEU A 26 12.17 8.16 -1.49
N PRO A 27 11.74 9.43 -1.43
CA PRO A 27 11.07 9.94 -0.24
C PRO A 27 9.82 9.14 0.15
N VAL A 28 9.03 8.70 -0.83
CA VAL A 28 7.81 7.88 -0.59
C VAL A 28 8.20 6.47 -0.13
N VAL A 29 9.23 5.88 -0.71
CA VAL A 29 9.74 4.57 -0.28
C VAL A 29 10.25 4.62 1.16
N LEU A 30 11.00 5.68 1.54
CA LEU A 30 11.47 5.87 2.91
C LEU A 30 10.31 6.00 3.89
N ALA A 31 9.33 6.85 3.59
CA ALA A 31 8.16 7.01 4.44
C ALA A 31 7.36 5.69 4.59
N ALA A 32 7.25 4.89 3.52
CA ALA A 32 6.61 3.58 3.58
C ALA A 32 7.38 2.59 4.46
N VAL A 33 8.71 2.62 4.41
CA VAL A 33 9.56 1.79 5.29
C VAL A 33 9.43 2.24 6.74
N GLU A 34 9.43 3.54 7.02
CA GLU A 34 9.22 4.08 8.37
C GLU A 34 7.85 3.66 8.92
N ALA A 35 6.78 3.79 8.14
CA ALA A 35 5.45 3.35 8.52
C ALA A 35 5.39 1.82 8.79
N ALA A 36 6.11 1.02 8.00
CA ALA A 36 6.18 -0.42 8.21
C ALA A 36 6.95 -0.82 9.48
N LEU A 37 7.82 0.06 9.96
CA LEU A 37 8.59 -0.15 11.20
C LEU A 37 7.86 0.39 12.43
N ASP A 38 6.78 1.15 12.27
CA ASP A 38 5.95 1.60 13.38
C ASP A 38 5.33 0.38 14.10
N PRO A 39 5.46 0.30 15.44
CA PRO A 39 4.87 -0.80 16.20
C PRO A 39 3.37 -1.01 15.97
N ALA A 40 2.62 0.05 15.69
CA ALA A 40 1.19 -0.01 15.41
C ALA A 40 0.87 -0.81 14.14
N PHE A 41 1.77 -0.83 13.13
CA PHE A 41 1.59 -1.62 11.93
C PHE A 41 1.81 -3.12 12.17
N SER A 42 2.58 -3.49 13.19
CA SER A 42 2.89 -4.88 13.53
C SER A 42 3.42 -5.72 12.36
N MET A 43 4.46 -5.22 11.68
CA MET A 43 5.04 -5.88 10.50
C MET A 43 5.41 -7.36 10.76
N HIS A 44 5.86 -7.70 11.96
CA HIS A 44 6.16 -9.08 12.32
C HIS A 44 4.89 -9.97 12.30
N GLY A 45 3.79 -9.47 12.85
CA GLY A 45 2.48 -10.15 12.80
C GLY A 45 1.99 -10.34 11.38
N VAL A 46 2.12 -9.31 10.53
CA VAL A 46 1.77 -9.37 9.10
C VAL A 46 2.56 -10.46 8.35
N LEU A 47 3.80 -10.71 8.74
CA LEU A 47 4.63 -11.75 8.12
C LEU A 47 4.33 -13.14 8.66
N CYS A 48 4.24 -13.31 9.98
CA CYS A 48 4.18 -14.63 10.60
C CYS A 48 2.78 -15.27 10.63
N THR A 49 1.74 -14.52 10.26
CA THR A 49 0.39 -15.08 10.14
C THR A 49 0.27 -15.99 8.91
N THR A 50 -0.54 -17.05 9.03
CA THR A 50 -0.94 -17.86 7.87
C THR A 50 -1.95 -17.15 6.97
N HIS A 51 -2.58 -16.10 7.47
CA HIS A 51 -3.46 -15.23 6.69
C HIS A 51 -2.66 -14.50 5.61
N PHE A 52 -3.22 -14.36 4.42
CA PHE A 52 -2.51 -13.81 3.26
C PHE A 52 -2.52 -12.28 3.18
N VAL A 53 -2.50 -11.61 4.31
CA VAL A 53 -2.41 -10.16 4.42
C VAL A 53 -1.04 -9.63 4.02
N GLY A 54 -1.01 -8.46 3.39
CA GLY A 54 0.22 -7.77 2.99
C GLY A 54 0.12 -6.25 3.14
N PRO A 55 1.24 -5.53 3.08
CA PRO A 55 1.25 -4.07 3.12
C PRO A 55 0.59 -3.46 1.87
N ILE A 56 -0.31 -2.52 2.10
CA ILE A 56 -0.93 -1.66 1.08
C ILE A 56 -0.48 -0.23 1.35
N VAL A 57 0.16 0.40 0.36
CA VAL A 57 0.70 1.76 0.47
C VAL A 57 -0.25 2.74 -0.20
N VAL A 58 -0.78 3.69 0.56
CA VAL A 58 -1.60 4.79 0.05
C VAL A 58 -0.82 6.10 0.18
N VAL A 59 -0.74 6.85 -0.91
CA VAL A 59 0.00 8.11 -0.98
C VAL A 59 -0.97 9.28 -1.14
N ASN A 60 -0.83 10.28 -0.30
CA ASN A 60 -1.61 11.51 -0.28
C ASN A 60 -0.74 12.74 -0.51
N GLY A 61 -1.38 13.81 -1.00
CA GLY A 61 -0.81 15.13 -1.09
C GLY A 61 0.06 15.39 -2.34
N PRO A 62 0.74 16.53 -2.39
CA PRO A 62 1.39 17.03 -3.60
C PRO A 62 2.45 16.10 -4.20
N ILE A 63 3.07 15.21 -3.39
CA ILE A 63 4.07 14.26 -3.89
C ILE A 63 3.50 13.32 -4.93
N ALA A 64 2.23 12.88 -4.78
CA ALA A 64 1.59 11.95 -5.68
C ALA A 64 1.56 12.49 -7.12
N GLN A 65 1.15 13.76 -7.28
CA GLN A 65 1.16 14.43 -8.58
C GLN A 65 2.58 14.67 -9.08
N ARG A 66 3.47 15.16 -8.23
CA ARG A 66 4.86 15.51 -8.59
C ARG A 66 5.62 14.32 -9.15
N ILE A 67 5.40 13.11 -8.65
CA ILE A 67 6.06 11.90 -9.15
C ILE A 67 5.22 11.13 -10.18
N GLY A 68 4.08 11.66 -10.56
CA GLY A 68 3.22 11.11 -11.61
C GLY A 68 2.53 9.80 -11.23
N MET A 69 2.05 9.68 -9.99
CA MET A 69 1.26 8.52 -9.56
C MET A 69 -0.12 8.51 -10.25
N ASN A 70 -0.61 7.32 -10.52
CA ASN A 70 -1.97 7.12 -11.02
C ASN A 70 -2.93 6.90 -9.83
N CYS A 71 -3.96 7.74 -9.75
CA CYS A 71 -5.08 7.61 -8.81
C CYS A 71 -6.42 7.35 -9.52
N GLY A 72 -6.42 7.28 -10.84
CA GLY A 72 -7.62 7.13 -11.67
C GLY A 72 -7.81 5.72 -12.21
N VAL A 73 -8.19 5.64 -13.48
CA VAL A 73 -8.46 4.36 -14.16
C VAL A 73 -7.26 3.44 -14.08
N ASN A 74 -7.51 2.20 -13.66
CA ASN A 74 -6.49 1.14 -13.52
C ASN A 74 -5.34 1.48 -12.54
N ALA A 75 -5.62 2.28 -11.50
CA ALA A 75 -4.61 2.71 -10.51
C ALA A 75 -3.92 1.52 -9.80
N LEU A 76 -4.65 0.41 -9.60
CA LEU A 76 -4.14 -0.81 -8.97
C LEU A 76 -3.55 -1.83 -9.95
N GLY A 77 -3.60 -1.54 -11.25
CA GLY A 77 -3.07 -2.39 -12.31
C GLY A 77 -1.68 -1.95 -12.79
N GLN A 78 -1.31 -2.51 -13.95
CA GLN A 78 -0.06 -2.15 -14.63
C GLN A 78 -0.17 -0.77 -15.31
N GLY A 79 0.95 -0.22 -15.70
CA GLY A 79 1.01 0.96 -16.56
C GLY A 79 1.51 2.22 -15.88
N ASN A 80 1.59 2.26 -14.55
CA ASN A 80 2.22 3.37 -13.84
C ASN A 80 3.48 2.91 -13.08
N ARG A 81 4.61 3.49 -13.46
CA ARG A 81 5.89 3.10 -12.88
C ARG A 81 5.98 3.41 -11.39
N ALA A 82 5.49 4.58 -10.95
CA ALA A 82 5.56 4.95 -9.53
C ALA A 82 4.72 3.98 -8.67
N ASN A 83 3.46 3.73 -9.05
CA ASN A 83 2.60 2.79 -8.33
C ASN A 83 3.23 1.40 -8.25
N SER A 84 3.69 0.87 -9.37
CA SER A 84 4.24 -0.50 -9.44
C SER A 84 5.55 -0.66 -8.69
N THR A 85 6.44 0.33 -8.74
CA THR A 85 7.79 0.16 -8.21
C THR A 85 7.94 0.56 -6.75
N ILE A 86 7.15 1.51 -6.24
CA ILE A 86 7.20 1.94 -4.83
C ILE A 86 6.75 0.79 -3.92
N GLY A 87 5.59 0.17 -4.19
CA GLY A 87 5.12 -0.96 -3.41
C GLY A 87 6.10 -2.15 -3.47
N ARG A 88 6.65 -2.42 -4.67
CA ARG A 88 7.68 -3.46 -4.85
C ARG A 88 8.95 -3.15 -4.06
N ALA A 89 9.40 -1.90 -3.99
CA ALA A 89 10.58 -1.50 -3.23
C ALA A 89 10.41 -1.81 -1.73
N LEU A 90 9.25 -1.50 -1.16
CA LEU A 90 8.93 -1.86 0.22
C LEU A 90 9.03 -3.39 0.44
N GLN A 91 8.44 -4.19 -0.44
CA GLN A 91 8.50 -5.65 -0.33
C GLN A 91 9.93 -6.19 -0.46
N LEU A 92 10.76 -5.60 -1.33
CA LEU A 92 12.17 -5.98 -1.43
C LEU A 92 12.95 -5.62 -0.16
N VAL A 93 12.70 -4.47 0.45
CA VAL A 93 13.29 -4.11 1.76
C VAL A 93 12.89 -5.10 2.84
N ILE A 94 11.59 -5.43 2.93
CA ILE A 94 11.07 -6.43 3.89
C ILE A 94 11.78 -7.77 3.71
N ARG A 95 11.93 -8.23 2.46
CA ARG A 95 12.58 -9.50 2.15
C ARG A 95 14.09 -9.48 2.35
N ASN A 96 14.78 -8.52 1.75
CA ASN A 96 16.24 -8.54 1.62
C ASN A 96 16.94 -8.01 2.86
N VAL A 97 16.38 -7.01 3.53
CA VAL A 97 16.91 -6.42 4.75
C VAL A 97 16.25 -7.04 5.97
N GLY A 98 14.93 -7.11 5.99
CA GLY A 98 14.16 -7.63 7.10
C GLY A 98 14.21 -9.14 7.27
N GLY A 99 14.45 -9.89 6.20
CA GLY A 99 14.45 -11.37 6.21
C GLY A 99 13.05 -11.98 6.12
N GLY A 100 12.03 -11.20 5.69
CA GLY A 100 10.67 -11.67 5.48
C GLY A 100 10.55 -12.57 4.24
N ARG A 101 11.10 -13.77 4.30
CA ARG A 101 11.14 -14.71 3.18
C ARG A 101 9.96 -15.68 3.22
N PRO A 102 9.33 -15.97 2.05
CA PRO A 102 8.29 -16.97 1.95
C PRO A 102 8.78 -18.35 2.41
N GLY A 103 7.95 -19.03 3.18
CA GLY A 103 8.26 -20.35 3.75
C GLY A 103 9.17 -20.33 4.98
N GLU A 104 9.81 -19.21 5.27
CA GLU A 104 10.56 -18.98 6.51
C GLU A 104 9.66 -18.22 7.49
N ILE A 105 9.88 -16.91 7.66
CA ILE A 105 9.06 -16.09 8.57
C ILE A 105 7.75 -15.63 7.90
N ASP A 106 7.72 -15.43 6.58
CA ASP A 106 6.49 -15.18 5.86
C ASP A 106 5.70 -16.47 5.69
N ARG A 107 4.64 -16.61 6.49
CA ARG A 107 3.83 -17.82 6.61
C ARG A 107 2.51 -17.77 5.87
N ALA A 108 2.28 -16.73 5.07
CA ALA A 108 1.07 -16.65 4.27
C ALA A 108 0.83 -17.93 3.47
N THR A 109 -0.34 -18.55 3.63
CA THR A 109 -0.65 -19.85 3.01
C THR A 109 -0.70 -19.77 1.48
N ILE A 110 -1.35 -18.76 0.95
CA ILE A 110 -1.51 -18.56 -0.50
C ILE A 110 -0.86 -17.25 -0.96
N GLY A 111 -0.74 -16.27 -0.07
CA GLY A 111 -0.35 -14.92 -0.40
C GLY A 111 -1.42 -14.18 -1.20
N ASN A 112 -1.09 -12.95 -1.62
CA ASN A 112 -1.91 -12.16 -2.53
C ASN A 112 -1.00 -11.24 -3.38
N PRO A 113 -1.48 -10.69 -4.51
CA PRO A 113 -0.66 -9.81 -5.35
C PRO A 113 -0.06 -8.59 -4.63
N GLY A 114 -0.70 -8.10 -3.56
CA GLY A 114 -0.18 -7.02 -2.72
C GLY A 114 1.15 -7.36 -2.04
N LYS A 115 1.45 -8.65 -1.84
CA LYS A 115 2.75 -9.12 -1.34
C LYS A 115 3.87 -9.05 -2.38
N VAL A 116 3.56 -8.79 -3.65
CA VAL A 116 4.54 -8.41 -4.67
C VAL A 116 4.78 -6.90 -4.63
N GLY A 117 3.71 -6.13 -4.39
CA GLY A 117 3.72 -4.70 -4.18
C GLY A 117 2.37 -4.09 -4.54
N LEU A 118 1.75 -3.39 -3.62
CA LEU A 118 0.51 -2.65 -3.84
C LEU A 118 0.67 -1.23 -3.32
N CYS A 119 0.69 -0.27 -4.24
CA CYS A 119 0.83 1.14 -3.94
C CYS A 119 0.02 1.97 -4.93
N PHE A 120 -0.71 2.95 -4.43
CA PHE A 120 -1.49 3.88 -5.25
C PHE A 120 -1.65 5.22 -4.52
N ALA A 121 -2.11 6.24 -5.24
CA ALA A 121 -2.48 7.52 -4.66
C ALA A 121 -4.00 7.60 -4.50
N GLU A 122 -4.45 8.32 -3.47
CA GLU A 122 -5.86 8.70 -3.36
C GLU A 122 -6.20 9.74 -4.43
N ASP A 123 -7.39 9.65 -5.04
CA ASP A 123 -7.90 10.66 -5.97
C ASP A 123 -8.56 11.83 -5.19
N GLU A 124 -7.70 12.64 -4.59
CA GLU A 124 -8.13 13.79 -3.76
C GLU A 124 -8.91 14.84 -4.56
N SER A 125 -8.75 14.85 -5.89
CA SER A 125 -9.43 15.83 -6.75
C SER A 125 -10.90 15.52 -6.99
N LYS A 126 -11.33 14.28 -6.79
CA LYS A 126 -12.70 13.80 -7.05
C LYS A 126 -13.43 13.32 -5.81
N THR A 127 -12.75 13.18 -4.69
CA THR A 127 -13.42 12.78 -3.45
C THR A 127 -14.42 13.84 -3.01
N ILE A 128 -15.59 13.39 -2.57
CA ILE A 128 -16.61 14.24 -1.92
C ILE A 128 -16.43 14.28 -0.41
N TRP A 129 -15.56 13.44 0.11
CA TRP A 129 -15.16 13.43 1.52
C TRP A 129 -13.84 14.17 1.70
N LYS A 130 -13.52 14.42 2.95
CA LYS A 130 -12.20 14.91 3.31
C LYS A 130 -11.14 13.86 2.93
N PRO A 131 -10.03 14.25 2.28
CA PRO A 131 -8.96 13.32 1.98
C PRO A 131 -8.46 12.58 3.21
N PHE A 132 -8.09 11.32 3.06
CA PHE A 132 -7.75 10.46 4.19
C PHE A 132 -6.61 11.01 5.05
N ALA A 133 -5.58 11.60 4.44
CA ALA A 133 -4.49 12.22 5.20
C ALA A 133 -4.97 13.42 6.02
N GLU A 134 -5.90 14.22 5.49
CA GLU A 134 -6.47 15.35 6.21
C GLU A 134 -7.37 14.91 7.37
N GLU A 135 -8.11 13.81 7.24
CA GLU A 135 -8.87 13.22 8.34
C GLU A 135 -7.96 12.80 9.50
N ARG A 136 -6.71 12.46 9.19
CA ARG A 136 -5.65 12.08 10.15
C ARG A 136 -4.85 13.29 10.65
N GLY A 137 -5.25 14.51 10.29
CA GLY A 137 -4.64 15.74 10.79
C GLY A 137 -3.44 16.23 10.00
N ILE A 138 -3.16 15.66 8.83
CA ILE A 138 -2.11 16.14 7.93
C ILE A 138 -2.64 17.34 7.15
N ALA A 139 -1.88 18.44 7.11
CA ALA A 139 -2.28 19.63 6.37
C ALA A 139 -2.31 19.38 4.86
N PRO A 140 -3.24 20.03 4.10
CA PRO A 140 -3.43 19.77 2.66
C PRO A 140 -2.19 20.03 1.78
N ASP A 141 -1.29 20.89 2.24
CA ASP A 141 -0.03 21.23 1.56
C ASP A 141 1.09 20.19 1.82
N LYS A 142 0.83 19.22 2.68
CA LYS A 142 1.78 18.17 3.04
C LYS A 142 1.47 16.87 2.31
N SER A 143 2.50 16.07 2.15
CA SER A 143 2.37 14.72 1.61
C SER A 143 2.46 13.69 2.73
N ALA A 144 1.70 12.62 2.59
CA ALA A 144 1.67 11.54 3.55
C ALA A 144 1.70 10.17 2.88
N VAL A 145 2.22 9.20 3.58
CA VAL A 145 2.13 7.78 3.26
C VAL A 145 1.37 7.09 4.38
N THR A 146 0.33 6.38 4.01
CA THR A 146 -0.40 5.51 4.94
C THR A 146 -0.18 4.06 4.56
N LEU A 147 0.03 3.22 5.56
CA LEU A 147 0.21 1.79 5.39
C LEU A 147 -0.94 1.03 6.02
N TYR A 148 -1.55 0.15 5.23
CA TYR A 148 -2.57 -0.79 5.70
C TYR A 148 -2.07 -2.22 5.61
N ALA A 149 -2.49 -3.05 6.54
CA ALA A 149 -2.41 -4.50 6.40
C ALA A 149 -3.72 -4.99 5.77
N GLY A 150 -3.65 -5.54 4.56
CA GLY A 150 -4.85 -5.93 3.83
C GLY A 150 -4.63 -7.03 2.81
N GLU A 151 -5.73 -7.57 2.31
CA GLU A 151 -5.74 -8.69 1.37
C GLU A 151 -5.74 -8.25 -0.10
N GLY A 152 -5.85 -6.95 -0.35
CA GLY A 152 -5.98 -6.37 -1.68
C GLY A 152 -7.38 -5.84 -1.95
N GLN A 153 -7.73 -5.69 -3.23
CA GLN A 153 -9.05 -5.22 -3.65
C GLN A 153 -10.07 -6.34 -3.70
N MET A 154 -11.30 -6.04 -3.30
CA MET A 154 -12.45 -6.93 -3.47
C MET A 154 -13.47 -6.26 -4.39
N GLY A 155 -13.89 -6.99 -5.43
CA GLY A 155 -14.92 -6.53 -6.35
C GLY A 155 -16.32 -6.68 -5.75
N ASN A 156 -17.10 -5.61 -5.75
CA ASN A 156 -18.55 -5.68 -5.54
C ASN A 156 -19.24 -5.46 -6.88
N PHE A 157 -20.04 -6.44 -7.29
CA PHE A 157 -20.66 -6.49 -8.60
C PHE A 157 -22.19 -6.51 -8.48
N ASP A 158 -22.84 -5.38 -8.71
CA ASP A 158 -24.29 -5.23 -8.68
C ASP A 158 -24.79 -4.66 -10.02
N GLN A 159 -25.43 -5.50 -10.81
CA GLN A 159 -26.02 -5.13 -12.10
C GLN A 159 -27.55 -4.94 -12.05
N LEU A 160 -28.17 -5.20 -10.92
CA LEU A 160 -29.62 -5.21 -10.78
C LEU A 160 -30.16 -3.94 -10.12
N SER A 161 -29.43 -3.39 -9.19
CA SER A 161 -29.84 -2.17 -8.48
C SER A 161 -30.00 -0.98 -9.43
N ARG A 162 -31.07 -0.23 -9.24
CA ARG A 162 -31.39 1.00 -10.01
C ARG A 162 -31.62 2.19 -9.09
N GLU A 163 -31.70 1.96 -7.79
CA GLU A 163 -31.93 2.97 -6.76
C GLU A 163 -30.74 3.00 -5.79
N PRO A 164 -30.38 4.20 -5.24
CA PRO A 164 -29.28 4.33 -4.30
C PRO A 164 -29.37 3.41 -3.09
N GLU A 165 -30.58 3.19 -2.56
CA GLU A 165 -30.84 2.34 -1.40
C GLU A 165 -30.50 0.88 -1.67
N SER A 166 -30.89 0.35 -2.82
CA SER A 166 -30.59 -1.04 -3.18
C SER A 166 -29.12 -1.25 -3.43
N LEU A 167 -28.45 -0.32 -4.12
CA LEU A 167 -27.01 -0.36 -4.37
C LEU A 167 -26.21 -0.27 -3.06
N THR A 168 -26.59 0.67 -2.19
CA THR A 168 -25.93 0.84 -0.88
C THR A 168 -26.11 -0.41 -0.01
N ARG A 169 -27.27 -1.06 -0.08
CA ARG A 169 -27.53 -2.32 0.63
C ARG A 169 -26.61 -3.44 0.13
N SER A 170 -26.45 -3.59 -1.18
CA SER A 170 -25.54 -4.56 -1.78
C SER A 170 -24.09 -4.33 -1.31
N LEU A 171 -23.65 -3.08 -1.30
CA LEU A 171 -22.32 -2.69 -0.84
C LEU A 171 -22.14 -3.01 0.66
N ALA A 172 -23.13 -2.64 1.49
CA ALA A 172 -23.09 -2.90 2.93
C ALA A 172 -23.05 -4.42 3.24
N MET A 173 -23.79 -5.23 2.47
CA MET A 173 -23.75 -6.70 2.60
C MET A 173 -22.40 -7.26 2.21
N SER A 174 -21.78 -6.76 1.15
CA SER A 174 -20.43 -7.18 0.74
C SER A 174 -19.38 -6.86 1.80
N ILE A 175 -19.43 -5.66 2.37
CA ILE A 175 -18.52 -5.27 3.46
C ILE A 175 -18.72 -6.13 4.72
N LYS A 176 -19.96 -6.54 5.01
CA LYS A 176 -20.26 -7.41 6.17
C LYS A 176 -19.82 -8.86 5.98
N ALA A 177 -19.60 -9.30 4.75
CA ALA A 177 -19.22 -10.69 4.44
C ALA A 177 -17.70 -10.93 4.56
N ILE A 178 -16.93 -9.87 4.75
CA ILE A 178 -15.49 -9.88 4.99
C ILE A 178 -15.25 -9.79 6.50
#